data_3e7ac97ade4360f813ab17a3f94ddcb0
#
_entry.id   3e7ac97ade4360f813ab17a3f94ddcb0
#
_cell.length_a   1.000
_cell.length_b   1.000
_cell.length_c   1.000
_cell.angle_alpha   90.00
_cell.angle_beta   90.00
_cell.angle_gamma   90.00
#
_symmetry.space_group_name_H-M   'P 1'
#
loop_
_entity.id
_entity.type
_entity.pdbx_description
1 polymer ?
#
loop_
_entity_poly.entity_id
_entity_poly.type
_entity_poly.pdbx_seq_one_letter_code
_entity_poly.pdbx_strand_id
1 'polypeptide(L)'
;MSRGQVDDTGLDSFVVLVAENLGYACRRVPGDVMLLEGANRLHVSMRNLRQLARLVPRDDWPALVADHITTIVTAIEEPLDLSDFELAQHLLRTRIYPAEADNGILAARPFAPGLIEAVVVDTPTTVRTVTIDEMEDWPVSGDALFMLGRSNVRADGSLQVEEQDLGVVRVAVLQGWTFYAATHMAWLEEYLDIGPYGALVVAPNRSLIVAHPIQAGAGHEAVVNAATELQAQAHQAYEEGPGSLSPHLFWRKAGTLTLLETRYDGESLILPQDFLSVLSTLTAEP
;
A
#
# COMPACT_ATOMS: atom_id res chain seq x y z
N MET A 1 -17.99 22.13 -1.33
CA MET A 1 -16.95 23.09 -1.80
C MET A 1 -15.94 22.28 -2.57
N SER A 2 -15.89 22.41 -3.89
CA SER A 2 -14.95 21.71 -4.77
C SER A 2 -13.53 22.15 -4.39
N ARG A 3 -12.73 21.26 -3.77
CA ARG A 3 -11.29 21.46 -3.64
C ARG A 3 -10.71 21.41 -5.05
N GLY A 4 -10.16 22.54 -5.46
CA GLY A 4 -9.71 22.81 -6.82
C GLY A 4 -8.82 21.70 -7.36
N GLN A 5 -9.05 21.38 -8.62
CA GLN A 5 -8.18 20.62 -9.47
C GLN A 5 -6.76 21.21 -9.30
N VAL A 6 -5.84 20.43 -8.73
CA VAL A 6 -4.43 20.84 -8.59
C VAL A 6 -3.96 21.17 -10.01
N ASP A 7 -3.34 22.33 -10.17
CA ASP A 7 -2.75 22.74 -11.45
C ASP A 7 -1.56 21.82 -11.77
N ASP A 8 -1.89 20.67 -12.33
CA ASP A 8 -0.94 19.60 -12.68
C ASP A 8 0.16 20.09 -13.63
N THR A 9 -0.13 21.15 -14.40
CA THR A 9 0.80 21.75 -15.35
C THR A 9 2.03 22.35 -14.67
N GLY A 10 1.85 22.96 -13.48
CA GLY A 10 2.95 23.51 -12.71
C GLY A 10 3.90 22.45 -12.18
N LEU A 11 3.34 21.35 -11.65
CA LEU A 11 4.14 20.22 -11.13
C LEU A 11 4.92 19.52 -12.25
N ASP A 12 4.26 19.26 -13.40
CA ASP A 12 4.90 18.67 -14.58
C ASP A 12 6.07 19.52 -15.08
N SER A 13 5.93 20.86 -15.04
CA SER A 13 6.99 21.79 -15.45
C SER A 13 8.21 21.70 -14.53
N PHE A 14 8.03 21.53 -13.22
CA PHE A 14 9.14 21.30 -12.29
C PHE A 14 9.83 19.96 -12.56
N VAL A 15 9.08 18.89 -12.87
CA VAL A 15 9.67 17.60 -13.24
C VAL A 15 10.53 17.71 -14.48
N VAL A 16 10.06 18.39 -15.52
CA VAL A 16 10.83 18.65 -16.74
C VAL A 16 12.11 19.41 -16.42
N LEU A 17 12.01 20.52 -15.67
CA LEU A 17 13.16 21.34 -15.31
C LEU A 17 14.23 20.56 -14.53
N VAL A 18 13.81 19.76 -13.54
CA VAL A 18 14.73 18.94 -12.73
C VAL A 18 15.37 17.85 -13.57
N ALA A 19 14.58 17.14 -14.39
CA ALA A 19 15.09 16.09 -15.26
C ALA A 19 16.13 16.64 -16.27
N GLU A 20 15.86 17.79 -16.89
CA GLU A 20 16.79 18.46 -17.80
C GLU A 20 18.09 18.87 -17.11
N ASN A 21 18.04 19.38 -15.88
CA ASN A 21 19.23 19.69 -15.08
C ASN A 21 20.07 18.45 -14.75
N LEU A 22 19.44 17.27 -14.68
CA LEU A 22 20.11 15.99 -14.48
C LEU A 22 20.55 15.33 -15.80
N GLY A 23 20.37 16.01 -16.94
CA GLY A 23 20.79 15.53 -18.25
C GLY A 23 19.81 14.60 -18.95
N TYR A 24 18.54 14.59 -18.52
CA TYR A 24 17.48 13.77 -19.10
C TYR A 24 16.50 14.63 -19.91
N ALA A 25 16.24 14.24 -21.15
CA ALA A 25 15.09 14.76 -21.89
C ALA A 25 13.81 14.17 -21.29
N CYS A 26 12.77 15.01 -21.13
CA CYS A 26 11.56 14.62 -20.43
C CYS A 26 10.33 14.80 -21.31
N ARG A 27 9.46 13.79 -21.36
CA ARG A 27 8.16 13.89 -22.05
C ARG A 27 7.08 13.08 -21.36
N ARG A 28 5.86 13.60 -21.40
CA ARG A 28 4.69 12.89 -20.88
C ARG A 28 4.28 11.76 -21.83
N VAL A 29 3.92 10.60 -21.25
CA VAL A 29 3.37 9.46 -21.97
C VAL A 29 2.02 9.05 -21.34
N PRO A 30 1.19 8.23 -22.03
CA PRO A 30 -0.08 7.75 -21.47
C PRO A 30 0.09 7.04 -20.12
N GLY A 31 -0.92 7.10 -19.26
CA GLY A 31 -0.92 6.45 -17.95
C GLY A 31 -0.38 7.31 -16.80
N ASP A 32 -0.38 8.64 -16.95
CA ASP A 32 0.17 9.58 -15.95
C ASP A 32 1.64 9.30 -15.61
N VAL A 33 2.45 9.09 -16.67
CA VAL A 33 3.86 8.76 -16.59
C VAL A 33 4.69 9.82 -17.30
N MET A 34 5.83 10.21 -16.71
CA MET A 34 6.89 10.95 -17.37
C MET A 34 7.97 9.98 -17.83
N LEU A 35 8.32 10.05 -19.12
CA LEU A 35 9.45 9.33 -19.69
C LEU A 35 10.66 10.26 -19.65
N LEU A 36 11.72 9.82 -18.98
CA LEU A 36 13.02 10.48 -18.94
C LEU A 36 13.99 9.68 -19.82
N GLU A 37 14.62 10.35 -20.80
CA GLU A 37 15.54 9.75 -21.77
C GLU A 37 16.91 10.46 -21.66
N GLY A 38 17.93 9.75 -21.21
CA GLY A 38 19.29 10.24 -20.98
C GLY A 38 20.29 9.10 -20.96
N ALA A 39 21.14 9.02 -19.94
CA ALA A 39 22.04 7.89 -19.74
C ALA A 39 21.26 6.57 -19.62
N ASN A 40 20.08 6.64 -19.01
CA ASN A 40 19.12 5.54 -18.89
C ASN A 40 17.76 5.99 -19.44
N ARG A 41 16.84 5.03 -19.61
CA ARG A 41 15.45 5.31 -19.98
C ARG A 41 14.54 4.94 -18.81
N LEU A 42 13.90 5.97 -18.21
CA LEU A 42 13.14 5.83 -16.98
C LEU A 42 11.67 6.17 -17.19
N HIS A 43 10.77 5.37 -16.60
CA HIS A 43 9.34 5.65 -16.55
C HIS A 43 8.97 6.06 -15.12
N VAL A 44 8.68 7.34 -14.92
CA VAL A 44 8.35 7.91 -13.62
C VAL A 44 6.84 8.08 -13.52
N SER A 45 6.21 7.32 -12.61
CA SER A 45 4.78 7.50 -12.30
C SER A 45 4.54 8.81 -11.59
N MET A 46 3.68 9.65 -12.15
CA MET A 46 3.34 10.95 -11.59
C MET A 46 2.29 10.88 -10.49
N ARG A 47 1.55 9.77 -10.39
CA ARG A 47 0.44 9.62 -9.43
C ARG A 47 0.90 9.86 -7.98
N ASN A 48 1.95 9.17 -7.56
CA ASN A 48 2.47 9.31 -6.19
C ASN A 48 3.02 10.72 -5.92
N LEU A 49 3.73 11.30 -6.90
CA LEU A 49 4.25 12.67 -6.79
C LEU A 49 3.12 13.69 -6.67
N ARG A 50 2.02 13.54 -7.44
CA ARG A 50 0.83 14.40 -7.32
C ARG A 50 0.15 14.26 -5.96
N GLN A 51 0.07 13.04 -5.43
CA GLN A 51 -0.48 12.81 -4.10
C GLN A 51 0.37 13.49 -3.02
N LEU A 52 1.70 13.37 -3.09
CA LEU A 52 2.61 14.06 -2.17
C LEU A 52 2.51 15.58 -2.30
N ALA A 53 2.42 16.10 -3.52
CA ALA A 53 2.31 17.54 -3.77
C ALA A 53 1.03 18.16 -3.16
N ARG A 54 -0.04 17.37 -2.96
CA ARG A 54 -1.26 17.82 -2.27
C ARG A 54 -1.09 17.99 -0.76
N LEU A 55 -0.07 17.37 -0.18
CA LEU A 55 0.20 17.38 1.25
C LEU A 55 1.12 18.53 1.69
N VAL A 56 1.76 19.22 0.72
CA VAL A 56 2.71 20.30 1.00
C VAL A 56 2.26 21.61 0.34
N PRO A 57 2.68 22.78 0.86
CA PRO A 57 2.48 24.07 0.19
C PRO A 57 3.09 24.10 -1.20
N ARG A 58 2.52 24.88 -2.12
CA ARG A 58 3.05 25.02 -3.49
C ARG A 58 4.48 25.52 -3.56
N ASP A 59 4.88 26.34 -2.62
CA ASP A 59 6.23 26.89 -2.53
C ASP A 59 7.28 25.80 -2.27
N ASP A 60 6.88 24.66 -1.70
CA ASP A 60 7.73 23.50 -1.43
C ASP A 60 7.81 22.52 -2.63
N TRP A 61 6.98 22.68 -3.67
CA TRP A 61 6.96 21.78 -4.82
C TRP A 61 8.30 21.65 -5.54
N PRO A 62 9.09 22.72 -5.77
CA PRO A 62 10.40 22.58 -6.39
C PRO A 62 11.33 21.65 -5.60
N ALA A 63 11.33 21.75 -4.27
CA ALA A 63 12.15 20.90 -3.41
C ALA A 63 11.63 19.44 -3.43
N LEU A 64 10.32 19.23 -3.31
CA LEU A 64 9.69 17.92 -3.39
C LEU A 64 10.00 17.22 -4.70
N VAL A 65 9.88 17.92 -5.83
CA VAL A 65 10.16 17.36 -7.16
C VAL A 65 11.65 17.07 -7.34
N ALA A 66 12.52 17.99 -6.89
CA ALA A 66 13.96 17.80 -6.95
C ALA A 66 14.40 16.55 -6.19
N ASP A 67 13.92 16.41 -4.94
CA ASP A 67 14.20 15.23 -4.11
C ASP A 67 13.71 13.93 -4.78
N HIS A 68 12.46 13.93 -5.24
CA HIS A 68 11.83 12.76 -5.85
C HIS A 68 12.55 12.29 -7.12
N ILE A 69 12.85 13.20 -8.05
CA ILE A 69 13.49 12.86 -9.34
C ILE A 69 14.96 12.51 -9.12
N THR A 70 15.70 13.26 -8.30
CA THR A 70 17.09 12.97 -8.00
C THR A 70 17.23 11.59 -7.35
N THR A 71 16.37 11.26 -6.40
CA THR A 71 16.36 9.92 -5.76
C THR A 71 16.18 8.81 -6.78
N ILE A 72 15.24 8.94 -7.72
CA ILE A 72 15.01 7.93 -8.77
C ILE A 72 16.22 7.80 -9.69
N VAL A 73 16.79 8.91 -10.15
CA VAL A 73 17.94 8.94 -11.06
C VAL A 73 19.17 8.32 -10.37
N THR A 74 19.50 8.77 -9.17
CA THR A 74 20.66 8.26 -8.42
C THR A 74 20.54 6.75 -8.15
N ALA A 75 19.35 6.25 -7.79
CA ALA A 75 19.14 4.83 -7.54
C ALA A 75 19.41 3.93 -8.76
N ILE A 76 19.33 4.49 -9.97
CA ILE A 76 19.55 3.77 -11.22
C ILE A 76 20.98 3.98 -11.74
N GLU A 77 21.54 5.18 -11.58
CA GLU A 77 22.91 5.48 -12.02
C GLU A 77 23.97 4.89 -11.09
N GLU A 78 23.64 4.79 -9.79
CA GLU A 78 24.52 4.22 -8.75
C GLU A 78 23.79 3.07 -8.03
N PRO A 79 23.54 1.92 -8.71
CA PRO A 79 22.86 0.80 -8.10
C PRO A 79 23.68 0.23 -6.96
N LEU A 80 23.01 -0.03 -5.83
CA LEU A 80 23.64 -0.73 -4.72
C LEU A 80 24.04 -2.14 -5.17
N ASP A 81 25.30 -2.52 -4.92
CA ASP A 81 25.76 -3.90 -5.12
C ASP A 81 25.15 -4.81 -4.05
N LEU A 82 24.25 -5.68 -4.49
CA LEU A 82 23.56 -6.65 -3.64
C LEU A 82 24.09 -8.07 -3.80
N SER A 83 25.23 -8.25 -4.49
CA SER A 83 25.85 -9.58 -4.65
C SER A 83 26.32 -10.16 -3.32
N ASP A 84 26.68 -9.31 -2.36
CA ASP A 84 27.00 -9.73 -0.99
C ASP A 84 25.71 -9.88 -0.16
N PHE A 85 25.23 -11.12 -0.06
CA PHE A 85 24.02 -11.43 0.71
C PHE A 85 24.14 -11.11 2.21
N GLU A 86 25.33 -11.22 2.80
CA GLU A 86 25.55 -10.90 4.22
C GLU A 86 25.24 -9.42 4.52
N LEU A 87 25.50 -8.53 3.56
CA LEU A 87 25.10 -7.13 3.66
C LEU A 87 23.63 -6.94 3.27
N ALA A 88 23.21 -7.52 2.16
CA ALA A 88 21.86 -7.35 1.61
C ALA A 88 20.77 -7.78 2.60
N GLN A 89 20.96 -8.90 3.33
CA GLN A 89 19.97 -9.45 4.25
C GLN A 89 19.46 -8.45 5.31
N HIS A 90 20.28 -7.53 5.74
CA HIS A 90 19.90 -6.51 6.74
C HIS A 90 19.03 -5.40 6.16
N LEU A 91 19.10 -5.20 4.84
CA LEU A 91 18.34 -4.20 4.10
C LEU A 91 17.02 -4.77 3.55
N LEU A 92 16.86 -6.10 3.54
CA LEU A 92 15.65 -6.73 3.00
C LEU A 92 14.44 -6.45 3.86
N ARG A 93 13.34 -6.13 3.19
CA ARG A 93 11.99 -5.99 3.75
C ARG A 93 11.00 -6.67 2.81
N THR A 94 9.77 -6.89 3.27
CA THR A 94 8.65 -7.17 2.36
C THR A 94 7.68 -5.99 2.35
N ARG A 95 7.09 -5.75 1.20
CA ARG A 95 6.16 -4.65 1.00
C ARG A 95 4.98 -5.10 0.15
N ILE A 96 3.80 -4.58 0.52
CA ILE A 96 2.57 -4.83 -0.24
C ILE A 96 2.46 -3.83 -1.39
N TYR A 97 2.07 -4.34 -2.55
CA TYR A 97 1.81 -3.59 -3.77
C TYR A 97 0.47 -4.02 -4.38
N PRO A 98 -0.15 -3.17 -5.21
CA PRO A 98 -1.21 -3.60 -6.10
C PRO A 98 -0.69 -4.68 -7.06
N ALA A 99 -1.53 -5.67 -7.39
CA ALA A 99 -1.11 -6.80 -8.24
C ALA A 99 -0.66 -6.37 -9.63
N GLU A 100 -1.19 -5.27 -10.16
CA GLU A 100 -0.81 -4.69 -11.44
C GLU A 100 0.61 -4.08 -11.46
N ALA A 101 1.24 -3.94 -10.31
CA ALA A 101 2.64 -3.53 -10.22
C ALA A 101 3.61 -4.67 -10.62
N ASP A 102 3.14 -5.92 -10.59
CA ASP A 102 3.94 -7.05 -11.02
C ASP A 102 3.97 -7.13 -12.55
N ASN A 103 5.17 -6.98 -13.09
CA ASN A 103 5.45 -7.14 -14.52
C ASN A 103 6.07 -8.51 -14.85
N GLY A 104 6.05 -9.45 -13.91
CA GLY A 104 6.58 -10.80 -14.04
C GLY A 104 8.10 -10.93 -13.82
N ILE A 105 8.79 -9.85 -13.41
CA ILE A 105 10.22 -9.89 -13.09
C ILE A 105 10.51 -9.66 -11.60
N LEU A 106 9.49 -9.31 -10.81
CA LEU A 106 9.66 -8.98 -9.40
C LEU A 106 9.72 -10.25 -8.55
N ALA A 107 10.56 -10.26 -7.52
CA ALA A 107 10.53 -11.24 -6.45
C ALA A 107 9.27 -11.01 -5.60
N ALA A 108 8.12 -11.44 -6.13
CA ALA A 108 6.80 -11.21 -5.58
C ALA A 108 5.99 -12.50 -5.49
N ARG A 109 4.99 -12.48 -4.62
CA ARG A 109 4.02 -13.56 -4.47
C ARG A 109 2.61 -13.02 -4.20
N PRO A 110 1.54 -13.76 -4.50
CA PRO A 110 0.20 -13.37 -4.11
C PRO A 110 0.09 -13.15 -2.59
N PHE A 111 -0.56 -12.06 -2.18
CA PHE A 111 -0.81 -11.75 -0.78
C PHE A 111 -2.29 -11.81 -0.43
N ALA A 112 -3.11 -11.13 -1.21
CA ALA A 112 -4.57 -11.16 -1.16
C ALA A 112 -5.10 -10.87 -2.58
N PRO A 113 -6.38 -11.09 -2.89
CA PRO A 113 -6.93 -10.73 -4.19
C PRO A 113 -6.64 -9.26 -4.53
N GLY A 114 -5.99 -9.02 -5.68
CA GLY A 114 -5.57 -7.69 -6.12
C GLY A 114 -4.32 -7.13 -5.43
N LEU A 115 -3.67 -7.88 -4.53
CA LEU A 115 -2.46 -7.48 -3.82
C LEU A 115 -1.36 -8.54 -3.91
N ILE A 116 -0.12 -8.08 -4.05
CA ILE A 116 1.09 -8.90 -3.98
C ILE A 116 1.97 -8.45 -2.82
N GLU A 117 2.76 -9.38 -2.30
CA GLU A 117 3.89 -9.11 -1.41
C GLU A 117 5.17 -9.26 -2.21
N ALA A 118 6.01 -8.23 -2.23
CA ALA A 118 7.29 -8.26 -2.91
C ALA A 118 8.45 -8.06 -1.93
N VAL A 119 9.59 -8.68 -2.24
CA VAL A 119 10.85 -8.44 -1.55
C VAL A 119 11.41 -7.11 -2.03
N VAL A 120 11.83 -6.27 -1.09
CA VAL A 120 12.44 -4.96 -1.37
C VAL A 120 13.74 -4.81 -0.60
N VAL A 121 14.63 -3.98 -1.13
CA VAL A 121 15.81 -3.48 -0.42
C VAL A 121 15.50 -2.07 0.04
N ASP A 122 15.59 -1.85 1.34
CA ASP A 122 15.38 -0.56 2.00
C ASP A 122 16.72 0.08 2.31
N THR A 123 17.02 1.16 1.61
CA THR A 123 18.23 1.96 1.85
C THR A 123 17.83 3.30 2.47
N PRO A 124 18.75 4.06 3.05
CA PRO A 124 18.44 5.37 3.62
C PRO A 124 17.77 6.35 2.66
N THR A 125 17.97 6.17 1.35
CA THR A 125 17.49 7.10 0.33
C THR A 125 16.37 6.53 -0.54
N THR A 126 16.23 5.20 -0.66
CA THR A 126 15.28 4.59 -1.59
C THR A 126 14.84 3.20 -1.16
N VAL A 127 13.65 2.82 -1.60
CA VAL A 127 13.13 1.44 -1.50
C VAL A 127 13.03 0.88 -2.92
N ARG A 128 13.82 -0.15 -3.23
CA ARG A 128 13.87 -0.82 -4.53
C ARG A 128 13.34 -2.25 -4.43
N THR A 129 12.46 -2.63 -5.34
CA THR A 129 11.98 -4.02 -5.42
C THR A 129 13.08 -4.91 -6.01
N VAL A 130 13.27 -6.08 -5.41
CA VAL A 130 14.19 -7.14 -5.87
C VAL A 130 13.58 -7.85 -7.07
N THR A 131 14.39 -8.21 -8.04
CA THR A 131 13.97 -9.04 -9.18
C THR A 131 14.13 -10.54 -8.90
N ILE A 132 13.48 -11.38 -9.70
CA ILE A 132 13.62 -12.84 -9.60
C ILE A 132 15.07 -13.25 -9.82
N ASP A 133 15.74 -12.68 -10.83
CA ASP A 133 17.13 -13.01 -11.15
C ASP A 133 18.06 -12.70 -9.97
N GLU A 134 17.91 -11.51 -9.34
CA GLU A 134 18.68 -11.15 -8.14
C GLU A 134 18.40 -12.09 -6.96
N MET A 135 17.16 -12.52 -6.80
CA MET A 135 16.78 -13.46 -5.74
C MET A 135 17.41 -14.84 -5.95
N GLU A 136 17.49 -15.30 -7.20
CA GLU A 136 18.10 -16.61 -7.56
C GLU A 136 19.61 -16.63 -7.33
N ASP A 137 20.28 -15.48 -7.40
CA ASP A 137 21.72 -15.36 -7.14
C ASP A 137 22.08 -15.49 -5.64
N TRP A 138 21.10 -15.39 -4.74
CA TRP A 138 21.33 -15.46 -3.30
C TRP A 138 21.30 -16.89 -2.75
N PRO A 139 22.11 -17.20 -1.70
CA PRO A 139 22.28 -18.56 -1.18
C PRO A 139 21.11 -19.03 -0.31
N VAL A 140 19.90 -18.52 -0.50
CA VAL A 140 18.70 -18.81 0.29
C VAL A 140 17.49 -19.01 -0.61
N SER A 141 16.50 -19.77 -0.14
CA SER A 141 15.27 -19.97 -0.91
C SER A 141 14.38 -18.71 -0.92
N GLY A 142 13.53 -18.59 -1.95
CA GLY A 142 12.57 -17.48 -2.03
C GLY A 142 11.68 -17.38 -0.78
N ASP A 143 11.17 -18.50 -0.25
CA ASP A 143 10.37 -18.49 0.99
C ASP A 143 11.16 -17.97 2.19
N ALA A 144 12.45 -18.33 2.31
CA ALA A 144 13.31 -17.81 3.38
C ALA A 144 13.53 -16.29 3.25
N LEU A 145 13.62 -15.77 2.02
CA LEU A 145 13.73 -14.32 1.78
C LEU A 145 12.46 -13.57 2.22
N PHE A 146 11.28 -14.09 1.90
CA PHE A 146 10.03 -13.50 2.38
C PHE A 146 9.91 -13.55 3.90
N MET A 147 10.33 -14.66 4.54
CA MET A 147 10.35 -14.76 6.00
C MET A 147 11.31 -13.76 6.62
N LEU A 148 12.52 -13.64 6.06
CA LEU A 148 13.52 -12.67 6.51
C LEU A 148 13.02 -11.23 6.36
N GLY A 149 12.48 -10.88 5.18
CA GLY A 149 11.93 -9.55 4.93
C GLY A 149 10.80 -9.19 5.90
N ARG A 150 9.89 -10.12 6.19
CA ARG A 150 8.84 -9.94 7.22
C ARG A 150 9.43 -9.79 8.63
N SER A 151 10.47 -10.59 8.96
CA SER A 151 11.15 -10.49 10.25
C SER A 151 11.78 -9.12 10.45
N ASN A 152 12.42 -8.59 9.41
CA ASN A 152 13.00 -7.26 9.46
C ASN A 152 11.95 -6.15 9.58
N VAL A 153 10.80 -6.26 8.88
CA VAL A 153 9.68 -5.32 9.05
C VAL A 153 9.16 -5.34 10.49
N ARG A 154 9.08 -6.51 11.13
CA ARG A 154 8.70 -6.61 12.56
C ARG A 154 9.74 -5.97 13.47
N ALA A 155 11.03 -6.12 13.16
CA ALA A 155 12.13 -5.52 13.91
C ALA A 155 12.19 -4.00 13.80
N ASP A 156 11.67 -3.42 12.70
CA ASP A 156 11.56 -1.96 12.53
C ASP A 156 10.55 -1.33 13.51
N GLY A 157 9.70 -2.13 14.13
CA GLY A 157 8.79 -1.72 15.20
C GLY A 157 7.31 -2.03 14.92
N SER A 158 6.52 -1.87 15.96
CA SER A 158 5.08 -2.09 15.92
C SER A 158 4.33 -0.85 15.41
N LEU A 159 3.19 -1.08 14.78
CA LEU A 159 2.26 0.00 14.44
C LEU A 159 1.58 0.55 15.70
N GLN A 160 1.26 1.82 15.68
CA GLN A 160 0.35 2.42 16.64
C GLN A 160 -1.08 2.00 16.29
N VAL A 161 -1.84 1.60 17.32
CA VAL A 161 -3.25 1.24 17.18
C VAL A 161 -4.07 2.28 17.92
N GLU A 162 -4.95 2.95 17.20
CA GLU A 162 -5.88 3.93 17.77
C GLU A 162 -7.31 3.51 17.47
N GLU A 163 -8.16 3.51 18.49
CA GLU A 163 -9.59 3.36 18.28
C GLU A 163 -10.19 4.71 17.85
N GLN A 164 -10.95 4.69 16.78
CA GLN A 164 -11.62 5.89 16.24
C GLN A 164 -13.08 5.56 15.92
N ASP A 165 -13.93 6.58 16.04
CA ASP A 165 -15.31 6.49 15.60
C ASP A 165 -15.40 6.97 14.16
N LEU A 166 -15.84 6.08 13.27
CA LEU A 166 -16.09 6.32 11.87
C LEU A 166 -17.61 6.31 11.68
N GLY A 167 -18.25 7.49 11.68
CA GLY A 167 -19.70 7.61 11.78
C GLY A 167 -20.22 6.99 13.08
N VAL A 168 -21.01 5.92 12.96
CA VAL A 168 -21.57 5.16 14.10
C VAL A 168 -20.77 3.90 14.44
N VAL A 169 -19.66 3.69 13.75
CA VAL A 169 -18.85 2.46 13.82
C VAL A 169 -17.52 2.74 14.49
N ARG A 170 -17.15 1.95 15.48
CA ARG A 170 -15.83 1.98 16.08
C ARG A 170 -14.87 1.12 15.25
N VAL A 171 -13.74 1.68 14.87
CA VAL A 171 -12.69 1.03 14.10
C VAL A 171 -11.34 1.15 14.77
N ALA A 172 -10.45 0.20 14.51
CA ALA A 172 -9.04 0.30 14.84
C ALA A 172 -8.27 0.84 13.64
N VAL A 173 -7.56 1.94 13.83
CA VAL A 173 -6.66 2.54 12.85
C VAL A 173 -5.24 2.14 13.21
N LEU A 174 -4.58 1.41 12.32
CA LEU A 174 -3.19 1.00 12.49
C LEU A 174 -2.34 1.81 11.53
N GLN A 175 -1.40 2.56 12.07
CA GLN A 175 -0.53 3.42 11.30
C GLN A 175 0.87 3.47 11.92
N GLY A 176 1.86 3.85 11.12
CA GLY A 176 3.24 3.95 11.57
C GLY A 176 4.05 4.85 10.65
N TRP A 177 5.22 5.23 11.12
CA TRP A 177 6.16 6.06 10.37
C TRP A 177 6.84 5.31 9.21
N THR A 178 6.58 3.99 9.10
CA THR A 178 7.22 3.14 8.10
C THR A 178 6.37 3.04 6.84
N PHE A 179 7.04 2.87 5.69
CA PHE A 179 6.38 2.58 4.41
C PHE A 179 5.88 1.14 4.30
N TYR A 180 5.91 0.38 5.41
CA TYR A 180 5.62 -1.05 5.48
C TYR A 180 4.37 -1.36 6.31
N ALA A 181 3.59 -0.34 6.73
CA ALA A 181 2.43 -0.58 7.58
C ALA A 181 1.47 -1.62 6.99
N ALA A 182 1.19 -1.57 5.69
CA ALA A 182 0.32 -2.56 5.04
C ALA A 182 0.84 -4.00 5.12
N THR A 183 2.15 -4.23 5.26
CA THR A 183 2.72 -5.57 5.43
C THR A 183 2.27 -6.21 6.74
N HIS A 184 1.98 -5.40 7.76
CA HIS A 184 1.47 -5.87 9.06
C HIS A 184 0.09 -6.52 8.98
N MET A 185 -0.64 -6.39 7.87
CA MET A 185 -1.83 -7.21 7.63
C MET A 185 -1.54 -8.72 7.68
N ALA A 186 -0.30 -9.14 7.43
CA ALA A 186 0.09 -10.54 7.49
C ALA A 186 -0.02 -11.15 8.91
N TRP A 187 0.04 -10.30 9.94
CA TRP A 187 -0.06 -10.68 11.36
C TRP A 187 -0.95 -9.71 12.15
N LEU A 188 -2.09 -9.36 11.58
CA LEU A 188 -3.05 -8.41 12.17
C LEU A 188 -3.54 -8.85 13.56
N GLU A 189 -3.60 -10.16 13.79
CA GLU A 189 -4.00 -10.78 15.05
C GLU A 189 -3.05 -10.48 16.23
N GLU A 190 -1.83 -9.99 15.94
CA GLU A 190 -0.91 -9.52 16.99
C GLU A 190 -1.29 -8.14 17.52
N TYR A 191 -2.10 -7.40 16.79
CA TYR A 191 -2.57 -6.05 17.14
C TYR A 191 -3.99 -6.02 17.67
N LEU A 192 -4.86 -6.91 17.17
CA LEU A 192 -6.29 -6.86 17.40
C LEU A 192 -6.81 -8.26 17.74
N ASP A 193 -7.66 -8.33 18.74
CA ASP A 193 -8.49 -9.52 18.96
C ASP A 193 -9.63 -9.52 17.92
N ILE A 194 -9.45 -10.28 16.86
CA ILE A 194 -10.45 -10.39 15.78
C ILE A 194 -11.46 -11.50 15.97
N GLY A 195 -11.30 -12.32 17.05
CA GLY A 195 -12.24 -13.35 17.41
C GLY A 195 -12.54 -14.39 16.32
N PRO A 196 -13.55 -15.24 16.53
CA PRO A 196 -13.90 -16.33 15.58
C PRO A 196 -14.59 -15.84 14.30
N TYR A 197 -15.16 -14.65 14.31
CA TYR A 197 -15.86 -14.07 13.16
C TYR A 197 -14.95 -13.24 12.26
N GLY A 198 -13.71 -12.98 12.72
CA GLY A 198 -12.73 -12.23 11.96
C GLY A 198 -12.92 -10.72 12.06
N ALA A 199 -12.36 -10.01 11.10
CA ALA A 199 -12.46 -8.55 11.00
C ALA A 199 -12.69 -8.09 9.56
N LEU A 200 -13.42 -7.00 9.37
CA LEU A 200 -13.40 -6.21 8.15
C LEU A 200 -12.12 -5.40 8.12
N VAL A 201 -11.43 -5.37 7.00
CA VAL A 201 -10.11 -4.71 6.87
C VAL A 201 -10.03 -3.96 5.55
N VAL A 202 -9.49 -2.76 5.59
CA VAL A 202 -9.10 -2.00 4.41
C VAL A 202 -7.64 -1.53 4.54
N ALA A 203 -6.92 -1.52 3.43
CA ALA A 203 -5.56 -0.98 3.33
C ALA A 203 -5.48 -0.07 2.09
N PRO A 204 -5.98 1.16 2.21
CA PRO A 204 -6.11 2.06 1.07
C PRO A 204 -4.75 2.52 0.54
N ASN A 205 -3.76 2.61 1.39
CA ASN A 205 -2.40 2.97 1.03
C ASN A 205 -1.37 2.22 1.90
N ARG A 206 -0.09 2.37 1.55
CA ARG A 206 1.02 1.63 2.18
C ARG A 206 1.23 1.93 3.67
N SER A 207 0.68 3.03 4.19
CA SER A 207 0.95 3.52 5.55
C SER A 207 -0.26 3.38 6.49
N LEU A 208 -1.39 2.85 5.99
CA LEU A 208 -2.66 2.82 6.73
C LEU A 208 -3.36 1.47 6.57
N ILE A 209 -3.75 0.89 7.71
CA ILE A 209 -4.72 -0.19 7.81
C ILE A 209 -5.86 0.32 8.69
N VAL A 210 -7.11 0.08 8.28
CA VAL A 210 -8.27 0.30 9.14
C VAL A 210 -9.03 -1.02 9.26
N ALA A 211 -9.34 -1.41 10.48
CA ALA A 211 -9.98 -2.69 10.75
C ALA A 211 -11.17 -2.55 11.72
N HIS A 212 -12.19 -3.37 11.51
CA HIS A 212 -13.32 -3.50 12.41
C HIS A 212 -13.48 -4.98 12.80
N PRO A 213 -13.05 -5.38 14.00
CA PRO A 213 -13.29 -6.73 14.52
C PRO A 213 -14.78 -7.02 14.64
N ILE A 214 -15.23 -8.15 14.11
CA ILE A 214 -16.64 -8.56 14.16
C ILE A 214 -16.89 -9.25 15.50
N GLN A 215 -17.60 -8.58 16.40
CA GLN A 215 -17.88 -9.07 17.73
C GLN A 215 -19.02 -10.10 17.75
N ALA A 216 -18.94 -11.06 18.69
CA ALA A 216 -20.06 -11.95 18.97
C ALA A 216 -21.28 -11.12 19.40
N GLY A 217 -22.47 -11.47 18.88
CA GLY A 217 -23.69 -10.71 19.13
C GLY A 217 -23.82 -9.40 18.35
N ALA A 218 -22.87 -9.06 17.48
CA ALA A 218 -23.06 -7.95 16.57
C ALA A 218 -24.24 -8.23 15.64
N GLY A 219 -25.22 -7.32 15.60
CA GLY A 219 -26.35 -7.45 14.68
C GLY A 219 -25.89 -7.33 13.24
N HIS A 220 -26.61 -7.97 12.32
CA HIS A 220 -26.36 -7.90 10.88
C HIS A 220 -26.21 -6.45 10.36
N GLU A 221 -27.11 -5.58 10.81
CA GLU A 221 -27.10 -4.15 10.42
C GLU A 221 -25.82 -3.43 10.85
N ALA A 222 -25.29 -3.74 12.06
CA ALA A 222 -24.05 -3.12 12.53
C ALA A 222 -22.85 -3.49 11.65
N VAL A 223 -22.77 -4.75 11.20
CA VAL A 223 -21.70 -5.20 10.32
C VAL A 223 -21.82 -4.62 8.92
N VAL A 224 -23.05 -4.49 8.39
CA VAL A 224 -23.29 -3.84 7.09
C VAL A 224 -22.92 -2.36 7.16
N ASN A 225 -23.27 -1.67 8.24
CA ASN A 225 -22.88 -0.27 8.46
C ASN A 225 -21.35 -0.15 8.53
N ALA A 226 -20.67 -1.04 9.25
CA ALA A 226 -19.21 -1.06 9.32
C ALA A 226 -18.58 -1.29 7.94
N ALA A 227 -19.10 -2.21 7.15
CA ALA A 227 -18.63 -2.46 5.79
C ALA A 227 -18.79 -1.22 4.89
N THR A 228 -19.92 -0.52 5.01
CA THR A 228 -20.23 0.68 4.23
C THR A 228 -19.27 1.82 4.57
N GLU A 229 -19.07 2.11 5.86
CA GLU A 229 -18.18 3.17 6.31
C GLU A 229 -16.72 2.89 5.95
N LEU A 230 -16.26 1.64 6.17
CA LEU A 230 -14.89 1.23 5.81
C LEU A 230 -14.66 1.33 4.30
N GLN A 231 -15.63 0.91 3.48
CA GLN A 231 -15.52 0.99 2.02
C GLN A 231 -15.44 2.45 1.55
N ALA A 232 -16.24 3.34 2.13
CA ALA A 232 -16.20 4.77 1.81
C ALA A 232 -14.85 5.39 2.21
N GLN A 233 -14.35 5.09 3.41
CA GLN A 233 -13.05 5.52 3.89
C GLN A 233 -11.91 4.99 3.01
N ALA A 234 -12.00 3.72 2.58
CA ALA A 234 -10.99 3.11 1.72
C ALA A 234 -10.89 3.85 0.37
N HIS A 235 -12.02 4.16 -0.26
CA HIS A 235 -12.03 4.91 -1.52
C HIS A 235 -11.43 6.31 -1.36
N GLN A 236 -11.83 7.04 -0.32
CA GLN A 236 -11.30 8.38 -0.06
C GLN A 236 -9.78 8.34 0.17
N ALA A 237 -9.30 7.49 1.08
CA ALA A 237 -7.88 7.43 1.42
C ALA A 237 -7.02 6.85 0.27
N TYR A 238 -7.59 5.99 -0.59
CA TYR A 238 -6.93 5.50 -1.81
C TYR A 238 -6.68 6.62 -2.83
N GLU A 239 -7.64 7.55 -2.99
CA GLU A 239 -7.49 8.68 -3.91
C GLU A 239 -6.60 9.79 -3.33
N GLU A 240 -6.65 10.02 -2.03
CA GLU A 240 -5.95 11.12 -1.36
C GLU A 240 -4.52 10.76 -0.94
N GLY A 241 -4.31 9.54 -0.48
CA GLY A 241 -3.05 9.13 0.14
C GLY A 241 -1.93 8.80 -0.86
N PRO A 242 -0.66 9.08 -0.52
CA PRO A 242 0.44 8.60 -1.33
C PRO A 242 0.64 7.10 -1.16
N GLY A 243 1.04 6.42 -2.25
CA GLY A 243 1.29 4.99 -2.24
C GLY A 243 0.01 4.15 -2.12
N SER A 244 -1.00 4.51 -2.90
CA SER A 244 -2.28 3.80 -2.98
C SER A 244 -2.10 2.30 -3.23
N LEU A 245 -2.84 1.47 -2.48
CA LEU A 245 -2.81 0.01 -2.57
C LEU A 245 -4.12 -0.58 -3.07
N SER A 246 -5.20 -0.44 -2.29
CA SER A 246 -6.48 -1.02 -2.64
C SER A 246 -7.63 -0.19 -2.09
N PRO A 247 -8.64 0.15 -2.92
CA PRO A 247 -9.87 0.77 -2.46
C PRO A 247 -10.89 -0.25 -1.92
N HIS A 248 -10.52 -1.54 -1.83
CA HIS A 248 -11.43 -2.64 -1.57
C HIS A 248 -11.49 -3.03 -0.11
N LEU A 249 -12.62 -3.62 0.27
CA LEU A 249 -12.87 -4.19 1.57
C LEU A 249 -12.45 -5.67 1.58
N PHE A 250 -11.72 -6.07 2.61
CA PHE A 250 -11.31 -7.46 2.84
C PHE A 250 -11.94 -7.98 4.13
N TRP A 251 -12.13 -9.29 4.19
CA TRP A 251 -12.45 -10.03 5.38
C TRP A 251 -11.26 -10.84 5.85
N ARG A 252 -10.73 -10.51 7.01
CA ARG A 252 -9.66 -11.25 7.66
C ARG A 252 -10.25 -12.29 8.58
N LYS A 253 -10.02 -13.58 8.29
CA LYS A 253 -10.45 -14.69 9.15
C LYS A 253 -9.47 -15.84 9.07
N ALA A 254 -9.10 -16.42 10.22
CA ALA A 254 -8.20 -17.56 10.32
C ALA A 254 -6.91 -17.39 9.49
N GLY A 255 -6.28 -16.21 9.56
CA GLY A 255 -5.04 -15.92 8.85
C GLY A 255 -5.18 -15.60 7.36
N THR A 256 -6.40 -15.65 6.80
CA THR A 256 -6.66 -15.39 5.38
C THR A 256 -7.35 -14.05 5.18
N LEU A 257 -6.96 -13.33 4.12
CA LEU A 257 -7.64 -12.13 3.62
C LEU A 257 -8.46 -12.50 2.37
N THR A 258 -9.77 -12.39 2.49
CA THR A 258 -10.70 -12.61 1.38
C THR A 258 -11.27 -11.29 0.92
N LEU A 259 -11.26 -11.03 -0.39
CA LEU A 259 -11.91 -9.85 -0.96
C LEU A 259 -13.42 -9.97 -0.77
N LEU A 260 -14.02 -8.95 -0.18
CA LEU A 260 -15.47 -8.81 -0.19
C LEU A 260 -15.87 -8.04 -1.44
N GLU A 261 -16.39 -8.78 -2.43
CA GLU A 261 -16.93 -8.18 -3.66
C GLU A 261 -18.22 -7.45 -3.34
N THR A 262 -18.07 -6.20 -2.92
CA THR A 262 -19.20 -5.34 -2.57
C THR A 262 -19.82 -4.74 -3.83
N ARG A 263 -21.15 -4.57 -3.83
CA ARG A 263 -21.89 -3.87 -4.88
C ARG A 263 -22.86 -2.88 -4.24
N TYR A 264 -23.17 -1.82 -4.94
CA TYR A 264 -24.21 -0.90 -4.51
C TYR A 264 -25.50 -1.16 -5.29
N ASP A 265 -26.61 -1.25 -4.56
CA ASP A 265 -27.97 -1.26 -5.11
C ASP A 265 -28.68 0.04 -4.67
N GLY A 266 -28.43 1.10 -5.43
CA GLY A 266 -28.90 2.43 -5.06
C GLY A 266 -28.15 2.98 -3.84
N GLU A 267 -28.76 2.91 -2.65
CA GLU A 267 -28.22 3.47 -1.41
C GLU A 267 -27.56 2.41 -0.51
N SER A 268 -27.75 1.10 -0.80
CA SER A 268 -27.32 0.02 0.09
C SER A 268 -26.13 -0.73 -0.47
N LEU A 269 -25.19 -1.09 0.42
CA LEU A 269 -24.08 -1.97 0.11
C LEU A 269 -24.56 -3.43 0.16
N ILE A 270 -24.37 -4.16 -0.93
CA ILE A 270 -24.63 -5.61 -1.01
C ILE A 270 -23.34 -6.34 -0.73
N LEU A 271 -23.36 -7.23 0.27
CA LEU A 271 -22.24 -8.08 0.67
C LEU A 271 -22.37 -9.48 0.05
N PRO A 272 -21.25 -10.20 -0.17
CA PRO A 272 -21.27 -11.56 -0.69
C PRO A 272 -22.08 -12.52 0.18
N GLN A 273 -22.78 -13.48 -0.45
CA GLN A 273 -23.67 -14.41 0.24
C GLN A 273 -22.93 -15.29 1.27
N ASP A 274 -21.70 -15.69 0.97
CA ASP A 274 -20.87 -16.51 1.86
C ASP A 274 -20.55 -15.75 3.16
N PHE A 275 -20.25 -14.46 3.05
CA PHE A 275 -20.05 -13.61 4.20
C PHE A 275 -21.33 -13.40 4.99
N LEU A 276 -22.48 -13.17 4.31
CA LEU A 276 -23.79 -13.05 4.95
C LEU A 276 -24.21 -14.32 5.70
N SER A 277 -23.79 -15.50 5.22
CA SER A 277 -24.03 -16.77 5.90
C SER A 277 -23.31 -16.84 7.27
N VAL A 278 -22.12 -16.27 7.35
CA VAL A 278 -21.38 -16.16 8.63
C VAL A 278 -22.09 -15.19 9.57
N LEU A 279 -22.59 -14.05 9.05
CA LEU A 279 -23.34 -13.08 9.86
C LEU A 279 -24.65 -13.68 10.41
N SER A 280 -25.31 -14.58 9.69
CA SER A 280 -26.52 -15.23 10.17
C SER A 280 -26.30 -16.10 11.41
N THR A 281 -25.07 -16.60 11.59
CA THR A 281 -24.71 -17.36 12.81
C THR A 281 -24.51 -16.47 14.03
N LEU A 282 -24.16 -15.19 13.84
CA LEU A 282 -23.97 -14.21 14.92
C LEU A 282 -25.28 -13.85 15.64
N THR A 283 -26.40 -13.91 14.92
CA THR A 283 -27.73 -13.60 15.47
C THR A 283 -28.40 -14.82 16.12
N ALA A 284 -27.81 -16.02 15.97
CA ALA A 284 -28.38 -17.26 16.47
C ALA A 284 -27.81 -17.70 17.83
N GLU A 285 -26.75 -17.05 18.33
CA GLU A 285 -26.22 -17.30 19.67
C GLU A 285 -26.96 -16.41 20.69
N PRO A 286 -27.63 -17.03 21.71
CA PRO A 286 -28.43 -16.33 22.72
C PRO A 286 -27.60 -15.54 23.72
#